data_aab24a11f2dcc4ae1093de5170589738
#
_entry.id   aab24a11f2dcc4ae1093de5170589738
#
_cell.length_a   1.000
_cell.length_b   1.000
_cell.length_c   1.000
_cell.angle_alpha   90.00
_cell.angle_beta   90.00
_cell.angle_gamma   90.00
#
_symmetry.space_group_name_H-M   'P 1'
#
loop_
_entity.id
_entity.type
_entity.pdbx_description
1 polymer ?
#
loop_
_entity_poly.entity_id
_entity_poly.type
_entity_poly.pdbx_seq_one_letter_code
_entity_poly.pdbx_strand_id
1 'polypeptide(L)'
;MHDKIITKFNSLKEKQLSIDITRGKPDKDQLDLSNALLDISIPTSSEDGADLRNYGEPFGIKEARSLGSELLDAPLENILAGEQSSLLLTYQTVL
;
A
#
# COMPACT_ATOMS: atom_id res chain seq x y z
N MET A 1 -30.58 20.14 23.09
CA MET A 1 -29.71 19.17 22.36
C MET A 1 -29.92 19.28 20.85
N HIS A 2 -31.15 19.37 20.39
CA HIS A 2 -31.51 19.50 18.96
C HIS A 2 -30.91 20.76 18.32
N ASP A 3 -30.99 21.92 18.97
CA ASP A 3 -30.49 23.21 18.47
C ASP A 3 -28.97 23.20 18.20
N LYS A 4 -28.19 22.53 19.05
CA LYS A 4 -26.74 22.40 18.84
C LYS A 4 -26.37 21.59 17.60
N ILE A 5 -27.20 20.58 17.27
CA ILE A 5 -26.99 19.75 16.06
C ILE A 5 -27.32 20.55 14.81
N ILE A 6 -28.42 21.30 14.82
CA ILE A 6 -28.81 22.17 13.72
C ILE A 6 -27.76 23.25 13.47
N THR A 7 -27.29 23.91 14.53
CA THR A 7 -26.23 24.94 14.43
C THR A 7 -24.97 24.36 13.81
N LYS A 8 -24.51 23.16 14.26
CA LYS A 8 -23.33 22.48 13.72
C LYS A 8 -23.53 22.07 12.26
N PHE A 9 -24.71 21.55 11.91
CA PHE A 9 -25.06 21.21 10.54
C PHE A 9 -24.96 22.44 9.62
N ASN A 10 -25.57 23.55 10.00
CA ASN A 10 -25.56 24.77 9.22
C ASN A 10 -24.14 25.32 9.05
N SER A 11 -23.33 25.31 10.10
CA SER A 11 -21.93 25.74 10.05
C SER A 11 -21.07 24.87 9.11
N LEU A 12 -21.36 23.58 9.01
CA LEU A 12 -20.68 22.68 8.05
C LEU A 12 -21.15 22.93 6.60
N LYS A 13 -22.44 23.21 6.44
CA LYS A 13 -23.02 23.53 5.11
C LYS A 13 -22.43 24.84 4.55
N GLU A 14 -22.25 25.85 5.41
CA GLU A 14 -21.63 27.12 5.02
C GLU A 14 -20.19 26.99 4.54
N LYS A 15 -19.47 25.96 4.99
CA LYS A 15 -18.08 25.68 4.55
C LYS A 15 -17.98 25.19 3.12
N GLN A 16 -19.08 24.82 2.48
CA GLN A 16 -19.14 24.31 1.11
C GLN A 16 -18.10 23.21 0.83
N LEU A 17 -17.95 22.28 1.79
CA LEU A 17 -16.96 21.21 1.71
C LEU A 17 -17.29 20.29 0.51
N SER A 18 -16.30 20.06 -0.34
CA SER A 18 -16.34 19.07 -1.41
C SER A 18 -15.48 17.87 -1.00
N ILE A 19 -16.05 16.97 -0.19
CA ILE A 19 -15.35 15.79 0.32
C ILE A 19 -15.94 14.55 -0.34
N ASP A 20 -15.11 13.82 -1.08
CA ASP A 20 -15.46 12.52 -1.64
C ASP A 20 -15.16 11.41 -0.60
N ILE A 21 -16.21 10.78 -0.09
CA ILE A 21 -16.14 9.65 0.85
C ILE A 21 -16.48 8.31 0.20
N THR A 22 -16.59 8.26 -1.12
CA THR A 22 -17.00 7.05 -1.84
C THR A 22 -15.93 5.96 -1.82
N ARG A 23 -14.66 6.34 -1.63
CA ARG A 23 -13.53 5.42 -1.48
C ARG A 23 -12.51 5.98 -0.49
N GLY A 24 -11.88 5.08 0.26
CA GLY A 24 -10.67 5.41 1.03
C GLY A 24 -9.48 5.59 0.07
N LYS A 25 -9.16 6.84 -0.26
CA LYS A 25 -8.00 7.20 -1.09
C LYS A 25 -7.04 8.03 -0.25
N PRO A 26 -5.72 7.79 -0.37
CA PRO A 26 -4.74 8.70 0.21
C PRO A 26 -4.91 10.10 -0.38
N ASP A 27 -4.72 11.12 0.44
CA ASP A 27 -4.65 12.51 0.00
C ASP A 27 -3.36 12.78 -0.78
N LYS A 28 -3.35 13.88 -1.55
CA LYS A 28 -2.19 14.29 -2.35
C LYS A 28 -0.93 14.42 -1.50
N ASP A 29 -1.03 15.06 -0.34
CA ASP A 29 0.12 15.26 0.55
C ASP A 29 0.67 13.93 1.09
N GLN A 30 -0.19 12.93 1.31
CA GLN A 30 0.22 11.58 1.67
C GLN A 30 0.96 10.87 0.53
N LEU A 31 0.49 11.03 -0.71
CA LEU A 31 1.14 10.46 -1.90
C LEU A 31 2.49 11.13 -2.16
N ASP A 32 2.61 12.43 -1.93
CA ASP A 32 3.85 13.18 -2.12
C ASP A 32 4.98 12.70 -1.20
N LEU A 33 4.67 12.06 -0.06
CA LEU A 33 5.69 11.46 0.82
C LEU A 33 6.52 10.36 0.12
N SER A 34 5.96 9.69 -0.86
CA SER A 34 6.64 8.63 -1.60
C SER A 34 7.30 9.08 -2.90
N ASN A 35 7.20 10.35 -3.29
CA ASN A 35 7.76 10.85 -4.55
C ASN A 35 9.27 10.62 -4.67
N ALA A 36 10.01 10.70 -3.56
CA ALA A 36 11.44 10.46 -3.56
C ALA A 36 11.82 9.01 -4.01
N LEU A 37 10.89 8.06 -3.91
CA LEU A 37 11.11 6.68 -4.39
C LEU A 37 11.24 6.61 -5.92
N LEU A 38 10.71 7.60 -6.66
CA LEU A 38 10.79 7.65 -8.12
C LEU A 38 12.20 8.02 -8.61
N ASP A 39 13.01 8.62 -7.75
CA ASP A 39 14.37 9.07 -8.06
C ASP A 39 15.45 8.07 -7.60
N ILE A 40 15.04 6.93 -7.04
CA ILE A 40 15.97 5.90 -6.58
C ILE A 40 16.48 5.08 -7.76
N SER A 41 17.80 4.92 -7.83
CA SER A 41 18.42 3.97 -8.76
C SER A 41 18.13 2.53 -8.29
N ILE A 42 17.37 1.80 -9.06
CA ILE A 42 17.04 0.40 -8.77
C ILE A 42 18.23 -0.49 -9.15
N PRO A 43 18.75 -1.35 -8.25
CA PRO A 43 19.80 -2.29 -8.58
C PRO A 43 19.31 -3.30 -9.64
N THR A 44 20.22 -3.83 -10.43
CA THR A 44 19.89 -4.83 -11.47
C THR A 44 19.95 -6.27 -10.96
N SER A 45 20.43 -6.48 -9.75
CA SER A 45 20.51 -7.80 -9.10
C SER A 45 20.06 -7.71 -7.64
N SER A 46 19.46 -8.79 -7.15
CA SER A 46 19.15 -8.99 -5.74
C SER A 46 20.43 -9.28 -4.91
N GLU A 47 20.33 -9.29 -3.58
CA GLU A 47 21.43 -9.63 -2.67
C GLU A 47 22.00 -11.04 -2.91
N ASP A 48 21.16 -11.99 -3.31
CA ASP A 48 21.54 -13.37 -3.62
C ASP A 48 21.97 -13.57 -5.07
N GLY A 49 22.05 -12.46 -5.86
CA GLY A 49 22.62 -12.44 -7.20
C GLY A 49 21.64 -12.72 -8.34
N ALA A 50 20.35 -12.83 -8.07
CA ALA A 50 19.35 -12.98 -9.15
C ALA A 50 19.24 -11.68 -9.98
N ASP A 51 19.20 -11.81 -11.33
CA ASP A 51 19.03 -10.66 -12.22
C ASP A 51 17.56 -10.19 -12.20
N LEU A 52 17.31 -9.02 -11.61
CA LEU A 52 15.98 -8.43 -11.44
C LEU A 52 15.29 -8.02 -12.74
N ARG A 53 16.01 -8.06 -13.86
CA ARG A 53 15.47 -7.77 -15.20
C ARG A 53 14.95 -9.02 -15.92
N ASN A 54 15.13 -10.20 -15.32
CA ASN A 54 14.74 -11.49 -15.86
C ASN A 54 13.45 -11.99 -15.21
N TYR A 55 13.07 -13.23 -15.45
CA TYR A 55 11.93 -13.88 -14.80
C TYR A 55 12.10 -13.84 -13.27
N GLY A 56 11.01 -13.51 -12.56
CA GLY A 56 11.02 -13.43 -11.11
C GLY A 56 11.13 -14.79 -10.42
N GLU A 57 11.59 -14.77 -9.19
CA GLU A 57 11.59 -15.94 -8.31
C GLU A 57 10.15 -16.32 -7.91
N PRO A 58 9.80 -17.61 -7.82
CA PRO A 58 8.44 -18.08 -7.53
C PRO A 58 7.86 -17.52 -6.21
N PHE A 59 8.70 -17.28 -5.22
CA PHE A 59 8.30 -16.73 -3.90
C PHE A 59 8.58 -15.24 -3.77
N GLY A 60 9.12 -14.60 -4.80
CA GLY A 60 9.64 -13.24 -4.75
C GLY A 60 11.06 -13.15 -4.20
N ILE A 61 11.72 -12.03 -4.46
CA ILE A 61 13.11 -11.81 -4.02
C ILE A 61 13.21 -11.74 -2.50
N LYS A 62 14.36 -12.12 -1.97
CA LYS A 62 14.62 -12.17 -0.53
C LYS A 62 14.34 -10.83 0.15
N GLU A 63 14.75 -9.72 -0.45
CA GLU A 63 14.57 -8.38 0.11
C GLU A 63 13.07 -8.03 0.29
N ALA A 64 12.24 -8.34 -0.70
CA ALA A 64 10.79 -8.11 -0.60
C ALA A 64 10.15 -9.00 0.48
N ARG A 65 10.60 -10.25 0.58
CA ARG A 65 10.14 -11.18 1.62
C ARG A 65 10.61 -10.76 3.01
N SER A 66 11.84 -10.26 3.14
CA SER A 66 12.36 -9.73 4.41
C SER A 66 11.56 -8.52 4.88
N LEU A 67 11.26 -7.59 3.97
CA LEU A 67 10.37 -6.47 4.27
C LEU A 67 8.98 -6.93 4.70
N GLY A 68 8.41 -7.92 4.00
CA GLY A 68 7.13 -8.53 4.36
C GLY A 68 7.16 -9.19 5.74
N SER A 69 8.25 -9.87 6.07
CA SER A 69 8.49 -10.51 7.38
C SER A 69 8.46 -9.47 8.51
N GLU A 70 9.14 -8.35 8.34
CA GLU A 70 9.15 -7.25 9.32
C GLU A 70 7.77 -6.59 9.47
N LEU A 71 7.09 -6.31 8.34
CA LEU A 71 5.79 -5.63 8.36
C LEU A 71 4.66 -6.48 8.94
N LEU A 72 4.73 -7.79 8.73
CA LEU A 72 3.67 -8.73 9.14
C LEU A 72 4.00 -9.48 10.44
N ASP A 73 5.18 -9.25 11.02
CA ASP A 73 5.68 -10.00 12.19
C ASP A 73 5.56 -11.53 11.98
N ALA A 74 5.98 -12.00 10.80
CA ALA A 74 5.88 -13.39 10.40
C ALA A 74 7.24 -13.96 9.96
N PRO A 75 7.54 -15.25 10.16
CA PRO A 75 8.77 -15.88 9.71
C PRO A 75 8.96 -15.75 8.20
N LEU A 76 10.21 -15.52 7.77
CA LEU A 76 10.55 -15.30 6.35
C LEU A 76 10.11 -16.44 5.44
N GLU A 77 10.16 -17.67 5.92
CA GLU A 77 9.72 -18.87 5.20
C GLU A 77 8.21 -18.91 4.93
N ASN A 78 7.44 -18.13 5.69
CA ASN A 78 5.98 -18.00 5.54
C ASN A 78 5.58 -16.81 4.68
N ILE A 79 6.55 -16.06 4.13
CA ILE A 79 6.28 -14.89 3.29
C ILE A 79 6.46 -15.24 1.81
N LEU A 80 5.44 -14.90 1.05
CA LEU A 80 5.47 -14.90 -0.41
C LEU A 80 5.23 -13.47 -0.89
N ALA A 81 6.13 -12.94 -1.71
CA ALA A 81 5.97 -11.66 -2.36
C ALA A 81 5.45 -11.88 -3.79
N GLY A 82 4.17 -11.67 -3.98
CA GLY A 82 3.49 -11.88 -5.25
C GLY A 82 3.23 -10.58 -6.01
N GLU A 83 2.33 -10.66 -6.97
CA GLU A 83 1.91 -9.54 -7.81
C GLU A 83 1.03 -8.51 -7.05
N GLN A 84 0.69 -7.41 -7.71
CA GLN A 84 0.00 -6.26 -7.09
C GLN A 84 -1.49 -6.48 -6.76
N SER A 85 -2.10 -7.57 -7.18
CA SER A 85 -3.52 -7.83 -6.96
C SER A 85 -3.77 -8.59 -5.67
N SER A 86 -4.04 -7.87 -4.56
CA SER A 86 -4.37 -8.50 -3.27
C SER A 86 -5.60 -9.41 -3.33
N LEU A 87 -6.58 -9.10 -4.17
CA LEU A 87 -7.75 -9.95 -4.37
C LEU A 87 -7.38 -11.29 -5.04
N LEU A 88 -6.50 -11.27 -6.04
CA LEU A 88 -6.04 -12.46 -6.70
C LEU A 88 -5.18 -13.33 -5.76
N LEU A 89 -4.26 -12.71 -5.03
CA LEU A 89 -3.45 -13.41 -4.02
C LEU A 89 -4.32 -14.05 -2.94
N THR A 90 -5.35 -13.35 -2.44
CA THR A 90 -6.30 -13.90 -1.48
C THR A 90 -7.06 -15.10 -2.07
N TYR A 91 -7.51 -15.00 -3.30
CA TYR A 91 -8.21 -16.10 -3.98
C TYR A 91 -7.30 -17.33 -4.12
N GLN A 92 -6.05 -17.13 -4.55
CA GLN A 92 -5.06 -18.20 -4.72
C GLN A 92 -4.68 -18.91 -3.40
N THR A 93 -4.72 -18.16 -2.27
CA THR A 93 -4.41 -18.74 -0.96
C THR A 93 -5.54 -19.62 -0.39
N VAL A 94 -6.78 -19.44 -0.87
CA VAL A 94 -7.97 -20.16 -0.38
C VAL A 94 -8.26 -21.42 -1.19
N LEU A 95 -7.73 -21.51 -2.42
CA LEU A 95 -7.86 -22.68 -3.28
C LEU A 95 -6.89 -23.80 -2.92
#